data_de4e409709ccf8ec859c795a6b703095
#
_entry.id   de4e409709ccf8ec859c795a6b703095
#
_cell.length_a   1.000
_cell.length_b   1.000
_cell.length_c   1.000
_cell.angle_alpha   90.00
_cell.angle_beta   90.00
_cell.angle_gamma   90.00
#
_symmetry.space_group_name_H-M   'P 1'
#
loop_
_entity.id
_entity.type
_entity.pdbx_description
1 polymer ?
#
loop_
_entity_poly.entity_id
_entity_poly.type
_entity_poly.pdbx_seq_one_letter_code
_entity_poly.pdbx_strand_id
1 'polypeptide(L)'
;MAARLVVDAKCSYPAACNAVETLLWDPEATAALDSCVSALSAQGVELRGCKETRKRHPQMNAATGADWDTEYGALILSIRQVAGLDQALAHIARHGSRHTDVIVTQDPVAATRFLAEVDSACVFHNASNRFSDGYRFGLGAEVGISTDKLHARGPVGVEGLLTYRWVLYGHGQVTTDYGPGGRHYIHKDLPVDG
;
A
#
# COMPACT_ATOMS: atom_id res chain seq x y z
N MET A 1 -13.03 14.82 1.69
CA MET A 1 -12.21 13.80 0.99
C MET A 1 -11.95 12.60 1.91
N ALA A 2 -11.27 12.74 3.03
CA ALA A 2 -10.88 11.64 3.92
C ALA A 2 -12.04 10.69 4.28
N ALA A 3 -13.18 11.21 4.75
CA ALA A 3 -14.34 10.40 5.11
C ALA A 3 -14.85 9.51 3.95
N ARG A 4 -14.85 10.04 2.73
CA ARG A 4 -15.27 9.28 1.56
C ARG A 4 -14.28 8.15 1.24
N LEU A 5 -12.99 8.42 1.35
CA LEU A 5 -11.94 7.44 1.10
C LEU A 5 -11.96 6.31 2.14
N VAL A 6 -12.07 6.65 3.44
CA VAL A 6 -12.05 5.65 4.51
C VAL A 6 -13.30 4.77 4.51
N VAL A 7 -14.48 5.33 4.17
CA VAL A 7 -15.70 4.54 4.01
C VAL A 7 -15.57 3.56 2.85
N ASP A 8 -15.09 4.00 1.70
CA ASP A 8 -14.83 3.08 0.58
C ASP A 8 -13.81 2.01 0.96
N ALA A 9 -12.70 2.42 1.60
CA ALA A 9 -11.63 1.51 1.99
C ALA A 9 -12.04 0.47 3.04
N LYS A 10 -13.03 0.76 3.91
CA LYS A 10 -13.51 -0.19 4.93
C LYS A 10 -14.78 -0.92 4.52
N CYS A 11 -15.75 -0.22 3.93
CA CYS A 11 -17.11 -0.73 3.83
C CYS A 11 -17.42 -1.40 2.49
N SER A 12 -16.63 -1.15 1.43
CA SER A 12 -16.89 -1.75 0.11
C SER A 12 -16.71 -3.27 0.10
N TYR A 13 -15.74 -3.78 0.84
CA TYR A 13 -15.52 -5.21 1.10
C TYR A 13 -14.63 -5.41 2.33
N PRO A 14 -15.20 -5.52 3.53
CA PRO A 14 -14.43 -5.54 4.79
C PRO A 14 -13.44 -6.69 4.93
N ALA A 15 -13.72 -7.83 4.30
CA ALA A 15 -12.89 -9.04 4.36
C ALA A 15 -11.78 -9.07 3.30
N ALA A 16 -11.63 -8.04 2.48
CA ALA A 16 -10.55 -7.99 1.51
C ALA A 16 -9.23 -7.60 2.18
N CYS A 17 -8.13 -8.23 1.75
CA CYS A 17 -6.78 -7.97 2.28
C CYS A 17 -6.29 -6.52 2.12
N ASN A 18 -6.90 -5.74 1.22
CA ASN A 18 -6.65 -4.32 1.02
C ASN A 18 -7.72 -3.42 1.69
N ALA A 19 -8.59 -3.96 2.54
CA ALA A 19 -9.46 -3.14 3.39
C ALA A 19 -8.62 -2.40 4.44
N VAL A 20 -9.03 -1.17 4.80
CA VAL A 20 -8.33 -0.43 5.85
C VAL A 20 -8.65 -1.02 7.24
N GLU A 21 -7.62 -1.23 8.06
CA GLU A 21 -7.74 -1.76 9.41
C GLU A 21 -7.40 -0.73 10.49
N THR A 22 -6.50 0.21 10.18
CA THR A 22 -6.11 1.28 11.10
C THR A 22 -6.15 2.64 10.41
N LEU A 23 -6.77 3.62 11.08
CA LEU A 23 -6.76 5.04 10.72
C LEU A 23 -5.85 5.80 11.68
N LEU A 24 -4.78 6.39 11.16
CA LEU A 24 -3.92 7.31 11.89
C LEU A 24 -4.39 8.75 11.64
N TRP A 25 -4.39 9.58 12.67
CA TRP A 25 -4.78 10.99 12.54
C TRP A 25 -3.86 11.91 13.31
N ASP A 26 -3.60 13.08 12.71
CA ASP A 26 -2.82 14.16 13.32
C ASP A 26 -3.72 15.09 14.14
N PRO A 27 -3.29 15.63 15.30
CA PRO A 27 -4.06 16.59 16.10
C PRO A 27 -4.55 17.80 15.31
N GLU A 28 -3.86 18.22 14.27
CA GLU A 28 -4.30 19.33 13.42
C GLU A 28 -5.45 18.93 12.46
N ALA A 29 -5.68 17.64 12.26
CA ALA A 29 -6.71 17.10 11.36
C ALA A 29 -8.03 16.73 12.06
N THR A 30 -8.38 17.39 13.18
CA THR A 30 -9.56 17.05 14.00
C THR A 30 -10.88 17.08 13.22
N ALA A 31 -11.08 18.04 12.33
CA ALA A 31 -12.30 18.12 11.51
C ALA A 31 -12.40 16.96 10.51
N ALA A 32 -11.27 16.51 9.99
CA ALA A 32 -11.21 15.32 9.12
C ALA A 32 -11.53 14.05 9.92
N LEU A 33 -10.97 13.90 11.14
CA LEU A 33 -11.30 12.80 12.05
C LEU A 33 -12.80 12.74 12.33
N ASP A 34 -13.41 13.86 12.76
CA ASP A 34 -14.85 13.93 13.09
C ASP A 34 -15.71 13.49 11.91
N SER A 35 -15.36 13.95 10.71
CA SER A 35 -16.04 13.56 9.47
C SER A 35 -15.90 12.06 9.17
N CYS A 36 -14.70 11.50 9.38
CA CYS A 36 -14.44 10.06 9.19
C CYS A 36 -15.24 9.22 10.20
N VAL A 37 -15.20 9.59 11.47
CA VAL A 37 -15.92 8.90 12.55
C VAL A 37 -17.42 8.90 12.29
N SER A 38 -17.99 10.06 11.97
CA SER A 38 -19.42 10.19 11.67
C SER A 38 -19.83 9.30 10.47
N ALA A 39 -19.04 9.34 9.40
CA ALA A 39 -19.34 8.57 8.18
C ALA A 39 -19.21 7.06 8.40
N LEU A 40 -18.18 6.59 9.11
CA LEU A 40 -17.99 5.18 9.44
C LEU A 40 -19.08 4.66 10.39
N SER A 41 -19.42 5.44 11.41
CA SER A 41 -20.52 5.08 12.34
C SER A 41 -21.85 4.94 11.62
N ALA A 42 -22.13 5.81 10.65
CA ALA A 42 -23.34 5.73 9.82
C ALA A 42 -23.39 4.45 8.96
N GLN A 43 -22.24 3.81 8.69
CA GLN A 43 -22.13 2.53 8.01
C GLN A 43 -22.09 1.31 8.97
N GLY A 44 -22.29 1.53 10.27
CA GLY A 44 -22.29 0.48 11.28
C GLY A 44 -20.91 -0.09 11.58
N VAL A 45 -19.83 0.64 11.29
CA VAL A 45 -18.46 0.22 11.62
C VAL A 45 -18.22 0.34 13.13
N GLU A 46 -17.78 -0.73 13.78
CA GLU A 46 -17.26 -0.69 15.15
C GLU A 46 -15.94 0.08 15.18
N LEU A 47 -15.87 1.13 15.96
CA LEU A 47 -14.67 1.96 16.07
C LEU A 47 -13.96 1.71 17.40
N ARG A 48 -12.64 1.45 17.32
CA ARG A 48 -11.76 1.25 18.48
C ARG A 48 -10.72 2.36 18.52
N GLY A 49 -10.80 3.22 19.52
CA GLY A 49 -9.94 4.39 19.63
C GLY A 49 -8.82 4.23 20.67
N CYS A 50 -7.63 4.79 20.39
CA CYS A 50 -6.65 5.03 21.44
C CYS A 50 -7.18 6.01 22.49
N LYS A 51 -6.46 6.17 23.61
CA LYS A 51 -6.87 7.06 24.71
C LYS A 51 -7.17 8.49 24.23
N GLU A 52 -6.34 9.03 23.37
CA GLU A 52 -6.45 10.39 22.84
C GLU A 52 -7.66 10.54 21.91
N THR A 53 -7.88 9.58 21.02
CA THR A 53 -9.06 9.55 20.16
C THR A 53 -10.36 9.46 20.97
N ARG A 54 -10.36 8.64 22.03
CA ARG A 54 -11.54 8.46 22.91
C ARG A 54 -11.83 9.66 23.80
N LYS A 55 -10.87 10.54 24.09
CA LYS A 55 -11.16 11.83 24.76
C LYS A 55 -12.09 12.69 23.92
N ARG A 56 -11.97 12.60 22.58
CA ARG A 56 -12.81 13.36 21.64
C ARG A 56 -14.09 12.61 21.28
N HIS A 57 -14.01 11.29 21.19
CA HIS A 57 -15.11 10.39 20.82
C HIS A 57 -15.30 9.30 21.89
N PRO A 58 -15.88 9.65 23.07
CA PRO A 58 -15.95 8.73 24.22
C PRO A 58 -16.82 7.48 23.99
N GLN A 59 -17.67 7.50 22.98
CA GLN A 59 -18.53 6.37 22.59
C GLN A 59 -17.75 5.21 21.93
N MET A 60 -16.51 5.42 21.50
CA MET A 60 -15.70 4.37 20.90
C MET A 60 -15.23 3.34 21.93
N ASN A 61 -15.13 2.10 21.51
CA ASN A 61 -14.46 1.05 22.26
C ASN A 61 -12.96 1.39 22.46
N ALA A 62 -12.36 0.89 23.53
CA ALA A 62 -10.93 1.08 23.73
C ALA A 62 -10.14 0.17 22.81
N ALA A 63 -9.25 0.73 22.02
CA ALA A 63 -8.23 -0.05 21.32
C ALA A 63 -7.18 -0.57 22.29
N THR A 64 -6.75 -1.79 22.10
CA THR A 64 -5.68 -2.47 22.83
C THR A 64 -4.39 -2.53 22.00
N GLY A 65 -3.30 -3.01 22.55
CA GLY A 65 -2.07 -3.23 21.80
C GLY A 65 -2.22 -4.19 20.62
N ALA A 66 -3.06 -5.21 20.77
CA ALA A 66 -3.31 -6.21 19.74
C ALA A 66 -4.09 -5.66 18.52
N ASP A 67 -4.91 -4.63 18.73
CA ASP A 67 -5.71 -4.04 17.65
C ASP A 67 -4.84 -3.42 16.54
N TRP A 68 -3.61 -3.02 16.87
CA TRP A 68 -2.70 -2.42 15.88
C TRP A 68 -2.09 -3.45 14.92
N ASP A 69 -2.09 -4.73 15.30
CA ASP A 69 -1.55 -5.85 14.52
C ASP A 69 -2.66 -6.77 13.98
N THR A 70 -3.93 -6.35 14.11
CA THR A 70 -5.09 -7.19 13.76
C THR A 70 -5.65 -6.84 12.40
N GLU A 71 -5.77 -7.84 11.54
CA GLU A 71 -6.64 -7.83 10.37
C GLU A 71 -8.03 -8.34 10.78
N TYR A 72 -9.02 -7.45 10.82
CA TYR A 72 -10.34 -7.78 11.35
C TYR A 72 -11.20 -8.61 10.39
N GLY A 73 -11.06 -8.38 9.08
CA GLY A 73 -11.93 -8.99 8.08
C GLY A 73 -13.42 -8.65 8.23
N ALA A 74 -13.74 -7.62 9.00
CA ALA A 74 -15.08 -7.23 9.42
C ALA A 74 -15.23 -5.69 9.43
N LEU A 75 -16.44 -5.20 9.69
CA LEU A 75 -16.72 -3.76 9.89
C LEU A 75 -16.20 -3.27 11.25
N ILE A 76 -14.90 -3.39 11.46
CA ILE A 76 -14.17 -2.92 12.65
C ILE A 76 -12.99 -2.10 12.16
N LEU A 77 -12.72 -0.94 12.79
CA LEU A 77 -11.60 -0.07 12.46
C LEU A 77 -10.95 0.48 13.73
N SER A 78 -9.63 0.38 13.81
CA SER A 78 -8.83 1.01 14.87
C SER A 78 -8.44 2.45 14.49
N ILE A 79 -8.45 3.36 15.48
CA ILE A 79 -8.16 4.77 15.27
C ILE A 79 -7.12 5.24 16.29
N ARG A 80 -6.00 5.76 15.80
CA ARG A 80 -4.90 6.23 16.65
C ARG A 80 -4.46 7.65 16.31
N GLN A 81 -4.29 8.46 17.33
CA GLN A 81 -3.61 9.75 17.21
C GLN A 81 -2.11 9.55 17.08
N VAL A 82 -1.49 10.27 16.17
CA VAL A 82 -0.03 10.36 15.98
C VAL A 82 0.38 11.83 15.92
N ALA A 83 1.56 12.16 16.45
CA ALA A 83 2.11 13.51 16.38
C ALA A 83 2.97 13.64 15.11
N GLY A 84 2.34 14.00 14.02
CA GLY A 84 2.99 14.24 12.75
C GLY A 84 3.36 12.97 11.95
N LEU A 85 3.97 13.22 10.80
CA LEU A 85 4.32 12.19 9.82
C LEU A 85 5.32 11.17 10.36
N ASP A 86 6.31 11.59 11.16
CA ASP A 86 7.33 10.68 11.72
C ASP A 86 6.71 9.58 12.58
N GLN A 87 5.75 9.92 13.43
CA GLN A 87 5.07 8.92 14.24
C GLN A 87 4.14 8.03 13.40
N ALA A 88 3.55 8.56 12.34
CA ALA A 88 2.76 7.75 11.42
C ALA A 88 3.64 6.72 10.71
N LEU A 89 4.77 7.14 10.14
CA LEU A 89 5.74 6.27 9.49
C LEU A 89 6.28 5.19 10.45
N ALA A 90 6.63 5.57 11.69
CA ALA A 90 7.09 4.62 12.70
C ALA A 90 6.00 3.59 13.08
N HIS A 91 4.73 4.02 13.15
CA HIS A 91 3.61 3.12 13.41
C HIS A 91 3.40 2.13 12.26
N ILE A 92 3.38 2.62 11.02
CA ILE A 92 3.24 1.79 9.82
C ILE A 92 4.40 0.79 9.71
N ALA A 93 5.63 1.23 9.91
CA ALA A 93 6.80 0.36 9.85
C ALA A 93 6.75 -0.79 10.88
N ARG A 94 6.13 -0.54 12.06
CA ARG A 94 6.01 -1.52 13.14
C ARG A 94 4.82 -2.46 12.98
N HIS A 95 3.66 -1.93 12.59
CA HIS A 95 2.37 -2.62 12.67
C HIS A 95 1.75 -2.90 11.29
N GLY A 96 2.26 -2.27 10.22
CA GLY A 96 1.73 -2.44 8.87
C GLY A 96 1.98 -3.85 8.32
N SER A 97 1.02 -4.35 7.54
CA SER A 97 1.12 -5.63 6.83
C SER A 97 2.06 -5.58 5.62
N ARG A 98 2.57 -4.41 5.26
CA ARG A 98 3.33 -4.11 4.03
C ARG A 98 2.52 -4.33 2.74
N HIS A 99 1.22 -4.39 2.86
CA HIS A 99 0.33 -4.55 1.73
C HIS A 99 0.04 -3.20 1.07
N THR A 100 -0.75 -2.36 1.72
CA THR A 100 -1.19 -1.08 1.16
C THR A 100 -1.33 -0.02 2.24
N ASP A 101 -0.63 1.09 2.08
CA ASP A 101 -0.74 2.25 2.95
C ASP A 101 -1.08 3.51 2.17
N VAL A 102 -1.85 4.40 2.80
CA VAL A 102 -2.37 5.60 2.15
C VAL A 102 -2.15 6.83 3.04
N ILE A 103 -1.66 7.90 2.45
CA ILE A 103 -1.72 9.24 3.06
C ILE A 103 -2.85 10.06 2.42
N VAL A 104 -3.59 10.77 3.28
CA VAL A 104 -4.60 11.74 2.86
C VAL A 104 -4.14 13.13 3.29
N THR A 105 -3.64 13.92 2.36
CA THR A 105 -3.07 15.25 2.64
C THR A 105 -3.19 16.19 1.43
N GLN A 106 -3.18 17.49 1.69
CA GLN A 106 -3.01 18.53 0.67
C GLN A 106 -1.56 19.04 0.61
N ASP A 107 -0.70 18.66 1.58
CA ASP A 107 0.71 19.02 1.60
C ASP A 107 1.51 18.11 0.65
N PRO A 108 2.06 18.64 -0.45
CA PRO A 108 2.84 17.85 -1.40
C PRO A 108 4.17 17.36 -0.82
N VAL A 109 4.73 18.04 0.18
CA VAL A 109 5.98 17.63 0.83
C VAL A 109 5.74 16.39 1.67
N ALA A 110 4.69 16.41 2.50
CA ALA A 110 4.28 15.25 3.29
C ALA A 110 3.89 14.06 2.39
N ALA A 111 3.18 14.31 1.29
CA ALA A 111 2.82 13.27 0.33
C ALA A 111 4.06 12.63 -0.30
N THR A 112 5.00 13.44 -0.81
CA THR A 112 6.23 12.96 -1.45
C THR A 112 7.06 12.12 -0.47
N ARG A 113 7.21 12.61 0.75
CA ARG A 113 7.97 11.90 1.79
C ARG A 113 7.30 10.58 2.17
N PHE A 114 5.99 10.55 2.35
CA PHE A 114 5.24 9.32 2.66
C PHE A 114 5.41 8.27 1.56
N LEU A 115 5.24 8.67 0.29
CA LEU A 115 5.38 7.77 -0.86
C LEU A 115 6.80 7.20 -1.00
N ALA A 116 7.82 7.93 -0.54
CA ALA A 116 9.21 7.50 -0.61
C ALA A 116 9.64 6.61 0.58
N GLU A 117 9.11 6.86 1.78
CA GLU A 117 9.60 6.22 3.01
C GLU A 117 8.76 5.00 3.45
N VAL A 118 7.50 4.89 3.06
CA VAL A 118 6.66 3.73 3.40
C VAL A 118 7.06 2.52 2.57
N ASP A 119 7.45 1.44 3.25
CA ASP A 119 7.88 0.19 2.62
C ASP A 119 6.72 -0.81 2.49
N SER A 120 5.71 -0.44 1.72
CA SER A 120 4.57 -1.31 1.39
C SER A 120 4.52 -1.61 -0.10
N ALA A 121 3.87 -2.70 -0.47
CA ALA A 121 3.77 -3.13 -1.87
C ALA A 121 3.00 -2.09 -2.71
N CYS A 122 2.01 -1.44 -2.11
CA CYS A 122 1.25 -0.35 -2.70
C CYS A 122 1.23 0.85 -1.74
N VAL A 123 1.60 2.03 -2.23
CA VAL A 123 1.61 3.27 -1.45
C VAL A 123 0.87 4.34 -2.23
N PHE A 124 -0.17 4.92 -1.64
CA PHE A 124 -1.06 5.84 -2.34
C PHE A 124 -1.14 7.22 -1.66
N HIS A 125 -1.45 8.21 -2.46
CA HIS A 125 -1.78 9.55 -2.03
C HIS A 125 -3.21 9.89 -2.48
N ASN A 126 -4.08 10.24 -1.52
CA ASN A 126 -5.46 10.67 -1.77
C ASN A 126 -6.30 9.67 -2.60
N ALA A 127 -6.07 8.40 -2.44
CA ALA A 127 -6.82 7.33 -3.10
C ALA A 127 -7.24 6.27 -2.08
N SER A 128 -8.24 5.46 -2.41
CA SER A 128 -8.67 4.34 -1.56
C SER A 128 -7.68 3.18 -1.63
N ASN A 129 -7.44 2.51 -0.49
CA ASN A 129 -6.69 1.25 -0.43
C ASN A 129 -7.24 0.20 -1.41
N ARG A 130 -8.54 0.26 -1.71
CA ARG A 130 -9.23 -0.68 -2.59
C ARG A 130 -8.74 -0.65 -4.04
N PHE A 131 -7.92 0.34 -4.43
CA PHE A 131 -7.27 0.36 -5.73
C PHE A 131 -6.12 -0.64 -5.88
N SER A 132 -5.53 -1.16 -4.80
CA SER A 132 -4.52 -2.21 -4.89
C SER A 132 -5.16 -3.56 -5.25
N ASP A 133 -5.37 -3.76 -6.54
CA ASP A 133 -6.12 -4.86 -7.14
C ASP A 133 -5.63 -5.03 -8.59
N GLY A 134 -5.28 -6.24 -8.96
CA GLY A 134 -4.71 -6.53 -10.28
C GLY A 134 -5.63 -6.15 -11.42
N TYR A 135 -6.94 -6.33 -11.28
CA TYR A 135 -7.89 -5.90 -12.29
C TYR A 135 -7.89 -4.38 -12.46
N ARG A 136 -7.90 -3.63 -11.34
CA ARG A 136 -7.88 -2.15 -11.35
C ARG A 136 -6.58 -1.57 -11.88
N PHE A 137 -5.48 -2.30 -11.73
CA PHE A 137 -4.18 -1.95 -12.31
C PHE A 137 -4.01 -2.38 -13.77
N GLY A 138 -5.01 -3.02 -14.35
CA GLY A 138 -4.96 -3.46 -15.75
C GLY A 138 -4.13 -4.72 -15.98
N LEU A 139 -3.83 -5.50 -14.92
CA LEU A 139 -3.05 -6.74 -15.01
C LEU A 139 -3.90 -7.95 -15.47
N GLY A 140 -5.16 -7.74 -15.78
CA GLY A 140 -6.10 -8.80 -16.13
C GLY A 140 -6.55 -9.60 -14.91
N ALA A 141 -6.15 -10.86 -14.80
CA ALA A 141 -6.40 -11.68 -13.63
C ALA A 141 -5.40 -11.37 -12.50
N GLU A 142 -5.84 -11.51 -11.25
CA GLU A 142 -4.98 -11.49 -10.08
C GLU A 142 -4.93 -12.88 -9.46
N VAL A 143 -3.72 -13.40 -9.24
CA VAL A 143 -3.48 -14.67 -8.54
C VAL A 143 -3.40 -14.44 -7.05
N GLY A 144 -2.93 -13.27 -6.64
CA GLY A 144 -2.78 -12.83 -5.26
C GLY A 144 -1.97 -11.54 -5.17
N ILE A 145 -1.70 -11.10 -3.93
CA ILE A 145 -0.88 -9.93 -3.65
C ILE A 145 0.31 -10.36 -2.78
N SER A 146 1.52 -10.10 -3.27
CA SER A 146 2.75 -10.37 -2.54
C SER A 146 3.22 -9.12 -1.80
N THR A 147 3.53 -9.27 -0.51
CA THR A 147 4.10 -8.20 0.32
C THR A 147 5.62 -8.26 0.45
N ASP A 148 6.23 -9.34 -0.04
CA ASP A 148 7.67 -9.55 -0.02
C ASP A 148 8.43 -8.64 -1.00
N LYS A 149 9.74 -8.52 -0.78
CA LYS A 149 10.66 -7.78 -1.67
C LYS A 149 11.28 -8.67 -2.75
N LEU A 150 11.10 -9.96 -2.67
CA LEU A 150 11.42 -10.88 -3.75
C LEU A 150 10.33 -10.78 -4.83
N HIS A 151 10.74 -11.02 -6.07
CA HIS A 151 9.80 -11.02 -7.19
C HIS A 151 8.74 -12.15 -7.01
N ALA A 152 7.46 -11.90 -7.21
CA ALA A 152 6.85 -10.63 -7.54
C ALA A 152 6.41 -9.87 -6.27
N ARG A 153 6.15 -8.55 -6.36
CA ARG A 153 5.65 -7.74 -5.26
C ARG A 153 4.41 -6.94 -5.70
N GLY A 154 3.46 -6.76 -4.80
CA GLY A 154 2.17 -6.13 -5.10
C GLY A 154 1.18 -7.09 -5.75
N PRO A 155 0.16 -6.59 -6.46
CA PRO A 155 -0.76 -7.40 -7.24
C PRO A 155 -0.02 -8.23 -8.30
N VAL A 156 -0.26 -9.55 -8.30
CA VAL A 156 0.42 -10.52 -9.16
C VAL A 156 -0.56 -11.03 -10.21
N GLY A 157 -0.37 -10.57 -11.45
CA GLY A 157 -1.05 -11.08 -12.62
C GLY A 157 -0.26 -12.19 -13.32
N VAL A 158 -0.64 -12.50 -14.56
CA VAL A 158 0.00 -13.58 -15.36
C VAL A 158 1.51 -13.34 -15.53
N GLU A 159 1.92 -12.11 -15.81
CA GLU A 159 3.34 -11.77 -16.00
C GLU A 159 4.18 -12.04 -14.76
N GLY A 160 3.63 -11.83 -13.56
CA GLY A 160 4.32 -12.11 -12.29
C GLY A 160 4.57 -13.60 -12.03
N LEU A 161 3.92 -14.50 -12.78
CA LEU A 161 4.11 -15.94 -12.71
C LEU A 161 5.08 -16.45 -13.76
N LEU A 162 5.49 -15.60 -14.70
CA LEU A 162 6.41 -15.97 -15.77
C LEU A 162 7.86 -15.70 -15.36
N THR A 163 8.75 -16.46 -15.98
CA THR A 163 10.18 -16.21 -15.95
C THR A 163 10.74 -16.30 -17.37
N TYR A 164 11.96 -15.87 -17.56
CA TYR A 164 12.62 -15.89 -18.85
C TYR A 164 13.84 -16.81 -18.82
N ARG A 165 14.26 -17.22 -19.99
CA ARG A 165 15.56 -17.89 -20.23
C ARG A 165 16.27 -17.24 -21.40
N TRP A 166 17.57 -17.16 -21.30
CA TRP A 166 18.40 -16.69 -22.40
C TRP A 166 18.59 -17.82 -23.42
N VAL A 167 18.38 -17.53 -24.69
CA VAL A 167 18.64 -18.46 -25.81
C VAL A 167 19.57 -17.76 -26.79
N LEU A 168 20.72 -18.36 -27.06
CA LEU A 168 21.71 -17.83 -27.98
C LEU A 168 21.85 -18.79 -29.16
N TYR A 169 21.67 -18.23 -30.35
CA TYR A 169 21.97 -18.95 -31.61
C TYR A 169 23.30 -18.48 -32.14
N GLY A 170 24.30 -19.35 -32.14
CA GLY A 170 25.66 -19.04 -32.59
C GLY A 170 26.06 -19.83 -33.83
N HIS A 171 27.14 -19.37 -34.47
CA HIS A 171 27.79 -19.99 -35.62
C HIS A 171 29.29 -20.22 -35.35
N GLY A 172 29.62 -20.60 -34.10
CA GLY A 172 31.00 -20.86 -33.71
C GLY A 172 31.73 -19.66 -33.09
N GLN A 173 31.01 -18.58 -32.68
CA GLN A 173 31.62 -17.46 -31.98
C GLN A 173 32.12 -17.93 -30.63
N VAL A 174 33.33 -17.43 -30.27
CA VAL A 174 33.94 -17.67 -28.97
C VAL A 174 34.21 -16.33 -28.23
N THR A 175 34.15 -16.34 -26.94
CA THR A 175 34.32 -15.10 -26.12
C THR A 175 35.69 -14.47 -26.27
N THR A 176 36.73 -15.29 -26.59
CA THR A 176 38.10 -14.81 -26.79
C THR A 176 38.29 -13.95 -28.05
N ASP A 177 37.32 -14.00 -28.98
CA ASP A 177 37.33 -13.13 -30.18
C ASP A 177 36.95 -11.67 -29.85
N TYR A 178 36.46 -11.43 -28.64
CA TYR A 178 35.96 -10.14 -28.18
C TYR A 178 36.84 -9.57 -27.06
N GLY A 179 37.13 -8.28 -27.13
CA GLY A 179 37.95 -7.59 -26.14
C GLY A 179 39.06 -6.73 -26.77
N PRO A 180 40.10 -6.37 -26.00
CA PRO A 180 41.18 -5.53 -26.51
C PRO A 180 41.89 -6.14 -27.73
N GLY A 181 41.85 -5.43 -28.88
CA GLY A 181 42.44 -5.87 -30.12
C GLY A 181 41.58 -6.83 -30.95
N GLY A 182 40.44 -7.26 -30.44
CA GLY A 182 39.45 -8.09 -31.16
C GLY A 182 38.17 -7.37 -31.51
N ARG A 183 37.09 -8.13 -31.64
CA ARG A 183 35.73 -7.60 -31.89
C ARG A 183 35.24 -6.87 -30.66
N HIS A 184 34.32 -5.93 -30.91
CA HIS A 184 33.63 -5.20 -29.85
C HIS A 184 32.17 -5.63 -29.75
N TYR A 185 31.63 -5.67 -28.51
CA TYR A 185 30.20 -5.80 -28.30
C TYR A 185 29.50 -4.49 -28.71
N ILE A 186 28.42 -4.62 -29.45
CA ILE A 186 27.59 -3.47 -29.83
C ILE A 186 26.39 -3.45 -28.88
N HIS A 187 26.52 -2.78 -27.76
CA HIS A 187 25.42 -2.62 -26.83
C HIS A 187 24.48 -1.49 -27.34
N LYS A 188 23.41 -1.85 -27.99
CA LYS A 188 22.38 -0.94 -28.47
C LYS A 188 20.99 -1.52 -28.20
N ASP A 189 20.06 -0.63 -27.96
CA ASP A 189 18.65 -1.01 -27.90
C ASP A 189 18.19 -1.52 -29.26
N LEU A 190 17.54 -2.67 -29.26
CA LEU A 190 16.90 -3.21 -30.45
C LEU A 190 15.42 -2.83 -30.42
N PRO A 191 14.81 -2.52 -31.60
CA PRO A 191 13.38 -2.34 -31.66
C PRO A 191 12.69 -3.60 -31.17
N VAL A 192 11.76 -3.45 -30.24
CA VAL A 192 10.86 -4.52 -29.81
C VAL A 192 9.71 -4.50 -30.81
N ASP A 193 9.74 -5.44 -31.76
CA ASP A 193 8.60 -5.66 -32.62
C ASP A 193 7.48 -6.24 -31.76
N GLY A 194 6.33 -5.50 -31.65
CA GLY A 194 5.16 -5.86 -30.84
C GLY A 194 4.34 -6.98 -31.45
#